data_3290402a5caffafcfd42477b4a1fc074
#
_entry.id   3290402a5caffafcfd42477b4a1fc074
#
_cell.length_a   1.000
_cell.length_b   1.000
_cell.length_c   1.000
_cell.angle_alpha   90.00
_cell.angle_beta   90.00
_cell.angle_gamma   90.00
#
_symmetry.space_group_name_H-M   'P 1'
#
loop_
_entity.id
_entity.type
_entity.pdbx_description
1 polymer ?
#
loop_
_entity_poly.entity_id
_entity_poly.type
_entity_poly.pdbx_seq_one_letter_code
_entity_poly.pdbx_strand_id
1 'polypeptide(L)'
;IYGNDHVVCGYIPSAAPKGELAESGPAEICDVTNGEMIAEVVLKHKVDTVYNLAALLSVVAEGRPQLAWKIGIDGLWNVLEVAREHECAVFTPSSIGSFGPETPPNHVPQDTIQRPRTIYGVSKVTTELLSDYYYRKYGVDTRAVRFPGLISYVTLPGGGTTDYACDIYYSAVRGEKFVCPIAKGNYMDMMYMPDALRAAVELMEADPTRLVHRNAFNIAAMSFDPEGVLAAIRKYKPEFEMEYKVEPLKQANADSWPNSLDDTCARQEWDWKPEYNLDRMTVDMLQKLSAKLGK
;
A
#
# COMPACT_ATOMS: atom_id res chain seq x y z
N ILE A 1 5.85 -1.38 18.58
CA ILE A 1 6.17 0.04 18.73
C ILE A 1 5.34 0.59 19.89
N TYR A 2 4.03 0.68 19.80
CA TYR A 2 3.15 1.29 20.80
C TYR A 2 2.70 0.34 21.92
N GLY A 3 2.89 -0.96 21.77
CA GLY A 3 2.33 -2.00 22.64
C GLY A 3 0.92 -2.41 22.26
N ASN A 4 0.58 -3.66 22.57
CA ASN A 4 -0.66 -4.28 22.14
C ASN A 4 -1.93 -3.57 22.65
N ASP A 5 -1.88 -3.03 23.86
CA ASP A 5 -3.02 -2.37 24.51
C ASP A 5 -3.32 -0.96 23.93
N HIS A 6 -2.39 -0.43 23.13
CA HIS A 6 -2.49 0.90 22.53
C HIS A 6 -2.87 0.87 21.04
N VAL A 7 -3.11 -0.31 20.47
CA VAL A 7 -3.51 -0.46 19.06
C VAL A 7 -4.81 -1.22 18.97
N VAL A 8 -5.85 -0.57 18.45
CA VAL A 8 -7.17 -1.18 18.26
C VAL A 8 -7.35 -1.62 16.82
N CYS A 9 -7.66 -2.88 16.59
CA CYS A 9 -7.97 -3.40 15.26
C CYS A 9 -9.45 -3.20 14.94
N GLY A 10 -9.78 -2.20 14.10
CA GLY A 10 -11.11 -2.05 13.52
C GLY A 10 -11.32 -3.03 12.36
N TYR A 11 -12.40 -3.83 12.39
CA TYR A 11 -12.68 -4.82 11.35
C TYR A 11 -14.19 -4.95 11.04
N ILE A 12 -14.51 -5.53 9.88
CA ILE A 12 -15.88 -5.94 9.54
C ILE A 12 -16.05 -7.44 9.79
N PRO A 13 -17.26 -7.95 10.11
CA PRO A 13 -17.46 -9.36 10.47
C PRO A 13 -16.94 -10.37 9.44
N SER A 14 -17.00 -10.02 8.15
CA SER A 14 -16.48 -10.87 7.06
C SER A 14 -14.95 -10.91 6.98
N ALA A 15 -14.24 -10.03 7.68
CA ALA A 15 -12.78 -9.91 7.71
C ALA A 15 -12.25 -9.81 9.16
N ALA A 16 -12.84 -10.59 10.07
CA ALA A 16 -12.39 -10.65 11.46
C ALA A 16 -10.93 -11.08 11.56
N PRO A 17 -10.14 -10.49 12.47
CA PRO A 17 -8.73 -10.83 12.67
C PRO A 17 -8.58 -12.32 13.03
N LYS A 18 -7.47 -12.92 12.58
CA LYS A 18 -7.16 -14.35 12.80
C LYS A 18 -5.70 -14.52 13.25
N GLY A 19 -5.43 -15.65 13.91
CA GLY A 19 -4.09 -15.99 14.37
C GLY A 19 -3.55 -14.93 15.32
N GLU A 20 -2.27 -14.61 15.21
CA GLU A 20 -1.57 -13.67 16.08
C GLU A 20 -2.27 -12.29 16.17
N LEU A 21 -2.85 -11.80 15.08
CA LEU A 21 -3.56 -10.52 15.08
C LEU A 21 -4.80 -10.55 15.99
N ALA A 22 -5.49 -11.68 16.12
CA ALA A 22 -6.67 -11.80 16.98
C ALA A 22 -6.30 -11.78 18.48
N GLU A 23 -5.03 -12.06 18.80
CA GLU A 23 -4.51 -12.16 20.17
C GLU A 23 -3.63 -10.93 20.53
N SER A 24 -3.36 -10.04 19.57
CA SER A 24 -2.35 -8.98 19.71
C SER A 24 -2.87 -7.68 20.30
N GLY A 25 -4.16 -7.58 20.68
CA GLY A 25 -4.73 -6.36 21.26
C GLY A 25 -6.24 -6.27 21.12
N PRO A 26 -6.86 -5.16 21.54
CA PRO A 26 -8.29 -4.96 21.39
C PRO A 26 -8.70 -4.95 19.91
N ALA A 27 -9.84 -5.58 19.63
CA ALA A 27 -10.42 -5.63 18.29
C ALA A 27 -11.92 -5.27 18.35
N GLU A 28 -12.35 -4.38 17.45
CA GLU A 28 -13.71 -3.83 17.45
C GLU A 28 -14.34 -3.98 16.06
N ILE A 29 -15.62 -4.30 16.02
CA ILE A 29 -16.38 -4.20 14.76
C ILE A 29 -16.49 -2.73 14.40
N CYS A 30 -15.95 -2.36 13.24
CA CYS A 30 -15.91 -1.00 12.77
C CYS A 30 -16.02 -0.97 11.25
N ASP A 31 -17.20 -0.63 10.74
CA ASP A 31 -17.41 -0.43 9.30
C ASP A 31 -17.22 1.05 8.98
N VAL A 32 -16.25 1.37 8.14
CA VAL A 32 -15.94 2.76 7.74
C VAL A 32 -17.13 3.46 7.06
N THR A 33 -18.09 2.72 6.53
CA THR A 33 -19.32 3.29 5.95
C THR A 33 -20.34 3.74 7.00
N ASN A 34 -20.03 3.55 8.28
CA ASN A 34 -20.84 3.98 9.41
C ASN A 34 -20.02 4.87 10.36
N GLY A 35 -20.23 6.20 10.27
CA GLY A 35 -19.48 7.17 11.09
C GLY A 35 -19.75 7.03 12.59
N GLU A 36 -20.94 6.61 13.01
CA GLU A 36 -21.26 6.40 14.43
C GLU A 36 -20.42 5.28 15.04
N MET A 37 -20.25 4.17 14.31
CA MET A 37 -19.38 3.07 14.77
C MET A 37 -17.92 3.51 14.90
N ILE A 38 -17.42 4.34 13.99
CA ILE A 38 -16.07 4.89 14.08
C ILE A 38 -15.95 5.77 15.34
N ALA A 39 -16.90 6.67 15.56
CA ALA A 39 -16.92 7.55 16.73
C ALA A 39 -16.99 6.79 18.05
N GLU A 40 -17.82 5.74 18.13
CA GLU A 40 -17.90 4.86 19.30
C GLU A 40 -16.54 4.21 19.63
N VAL A 41 -15.83 3.68 18.62
CA VAL A 41 -14.50 3.07 18.81
C VAL A 41 -13.49 4.11 19.26
N VAL A 42 -13.48 5.28 18.60
CA VAL A 42 -12.57 6.40 18.93
C VAL A 42 -12.77 6.84 20.40
N LEU A 43 -14.00 7.05 20.82
CA LEU A 43 -14.31 7.47 22.19
C LEU A 43 -14.01 6.39 23.23
N LYS A 44 -14.39 5.14 22.94
CA LYS A 44 -14.20 4.00 23.84
C LYS A 44 -12.72 3.78 24.18
N HIS A 45 -11.85 3.86 23.17
CA HIS A 45 -10.43 3.58 23.29
C HIS A 45 -9.56 4.84 23.38
N LYS A 46 -10.17 6.04 23.35
CA LYS A 46 -9.46 7.33 23.35
C LYS A 46 -8.39 7.40 22.25
N VAL A 47 -8.81 7.04 21.04
CA VAL A 47 -7.93 7.01 19.87
C VAL A 47 -7.50 8.43 19.50
N ASP A 48 -6.21 8.65 19.31
CA ASP A 48 -5.62 9.90 18.85
C ASP A 48 -5.17 9.84 17.38
N THR A 49 -5.00 8.64 16.85
CA THR A 49 -4.51 8.43 15.48
C THR A 49 -5.26 7.30 14.79
N VAL A 50 -5.80 7.56 13.61
CA VAL A 50 -6.53 6.60 12.79
C VAL A 50 -5.71 6.21 11.55
N TYR A 51 -5.36 4.93 11.41
CA TYR A 51 -4.83 4.36 10.17
C TYR A 51 -6.00 3.81 9.36
N ASN A 52 -6.53 4.60 8.43
CA ASN A 52 -7.63 4.18 7.56
C ASN A 52 -7.13 3.32 6.40
N LEU A 53 -7.15 2.01 6.58
CA LEU A 53 -6.69 1.03 5.58
C LEU A 53 -7.83 0.45 4.75
N ALA A 54 -9.07 0.88 4.97
CA ALA A 54 -10.25 0.34 4.30
C ALA A 54 -10.29 0.73 2.82
N ALA A 55 -10.16 -0.25 1.94
CA ALA A 55 -10.24 -0.06 0.49
C ALA A 55 -10.51 -1.39 -0.23
N LEU A 56 -11.04 -1.32 -1.46
CA LEU A 56 -10.98 -2.43 -2.41
C LEU A 56 -9.73 -2.29 -3.28
N LEU A 57 -9.03 -3.41 -3.51
CA LEU A 57 -7.84 -3.43 -4.37
C LEU A 57 -8.21 -3.26 -5.85
N SER A 58 -7.25 -2.84 -6.68
CA SER A 58 -7.45 -2.37 -8.05
C SER A 58 -8.34 -3.25 -8.92
N VAL A 59 -8.05 -4.54 -9.05
CA VAL A 59 -8.82 -5.47 -9.89
C VAL A 59 -10.23 -5.71 -9.33
N VAL A 60 -10.36 -5.85 -8.01
CA VAL A 60 -11.66 -6.03 -7.34
C VAL A 60 -12.51 -4.76 -7.45
N ALA A 61 -11.90 -3.59 -7.35
CA ALA A 61 -12.56 -2.30 -7.47
C ALA A 61 -13.18 -2.11 -8.86
N GLU A 62 -12.48 -2.49 -9.93
CA GLU A 62 -13.01 -2.44 -11.31
C GLU A 62 -14.27 -3.32 -11.49
N GLY A 63 -14.32 -4.46 -10.83
CA GLY A 63 -15.51 -5.33 -10.84
C GLY A 63 -16.69 -4.81 -10.00
N ARG A 64 -16.44 -3.84 -9.08
CA ARG A 64 -17.43 -3.31 -8.13
C ARG A 64 -17.22 -1.82 -7.88
N PRO A 65 -17.32 -0.96 -8.90
CA PRO A 65 -16.92 0.45 -8.80
C PRO A 65 -17.74 1.25 -7.77
N GLN A 66 -19.02 1.00 -7.64
CA GLN A 66 -19.89 1.68 -6.65
C GLN A 66 -19.50 1.30 -5.21
N LEU A 67 -19.16 0.03 -4.97
CA LEU A 67 -18.71 -0.42 -3.65
C LEU A 67 -17.32 0.13 -3.33
N ALA A 68 -16.43 0.19 -4.33
CA ALA A 68 -15.11 0.80 -4.20
C ALA A 68 -15.22 2.28 -3.79
N TRP A 69 -16.12 3.02 -4.42
CA TRP A 69 -16.42 4.42 -4.06
C TRP A 69 -16.94 4.52 -2.64
N LYS A 70 -17.98 3.75 -2.31
CA LYS A 70 -18.60 3.77 -0.99
C LYS A 70 -17.60 3.51 0.14
N ILE A 71 -16.76 2.49 -0.01
CA ILE A 71 -15.74 2.17 1.01
C ILE A 71 -14.61 3.21 1.01
N GLY A 72 -14.05 3.52 -0.17
CA GLY A 72 -12.85 4.34 -0.28
C GLY A 72 -13.11 5.83 -0.05
N ILE A 73 -14.25 6.36 -0.46
CA ILE A 73 -14.54 7.80 -0.42
C ILE A 73 -15.56 8.14 0.66
N ASP A 74 -16.75 7.51 0.68
CA ASP A 74 -17.71 7.78 1.73
C ASP A 74 -17.18 7.32 3.09
N GLY A 75 -16.46 6.18 3.11
CA GLY A 75 -15.77 5.69 4.30
C GLY A 75 -14.68 6.65 4.79
N LEU A 76 -13.86 7.19 3.89
CA LEU A 76 -12.86 8.20 4.27
C LEU A 76 -13.54 9.48 4.78
N TRP A 77 -14.63 9.91 4.15
CA TRP A 77 -15.39 11.08 4.61
C TRP A 77 -15.82 10.90 6.06
N ASN A 78 -16.38 9.75 6.41
CA ASN A 78 -16.77 9.45 7.78
C ASN A 78 -15.58 9.48 8.75
N VAL A 79 -14.43 8.89 8.35
CA VAL A 79 -13.21 8.92 9.17
C VAL A 79 -12.74 10.36 9.40
N LEU A 80 -12.73 11.20 8.36
CA LEU A 80 -12.29 12.59 8.45
C LEU A 80 -13.24 13.46 9.30
N GLU A 81 -14.56 13.24 9.22
CA GLU A 81 -15.50 13.93 10.09
C GLU A 81 -15.33 13.55 11.56
N VAL A 82 -15.19 12.24 11.85
CA VAL A 82 -14.92 11.77 13.21
C VAL A 82 -13.57 12.30 13.71
N ALA A 83 -12.54 12.29 12.87
CA ALA A 83 -11.23 12.83 13.22
C ALA A 83 -11.28 14.33 13.50
N ARG A 84 -12.07 15.09 12.73
CA ARG A 84 -12.31 16.53 12.98
C ARG A 84 -13.02 16.78 14.31
N GLU A 85 -14.01 15.97 14.66
CA GLU A 85 -14.79 16.11 15.88
C GLU A 85 -14.03 15.68 17.15
N HIS A 86 -13.13 14.70 17.02
CA HIS A 86 -12.42 14.11 18.14
C HIS A 86 -10.90 14.37 18.12
N GLU A 87 -10.46 15.33 17.30
CA GLU A 87 -9.05 15.78 17.22
C GLU A 87 -8.04 14.65 16.94
N CYS A 88 -8.43 13.66 16.12
CA CYS A 88 -7.54 12.57 15.73
C CYS A 88 -6.67 12.97 14.52
N ALA A 89 -5.44 12.47 14.48
CA ALA A 89 -4.65 12.43 13.26
C ALA A 89 -5.10 11.26 12.35
N VAL A 90 -4.92 11.39 11.02
CA VAL A 90 -5.37 10.38 10.06
C VAL A 90 -4.28 10.04 9.08
N PHE A 91 -3.92 8.77 9.00
CA PHE A 91 -3.14 8.20 7.90
C PHE A 91 -4.08 7.48 6.93
N THR A 92 -4.02 7.83 5.63
CA THR A 92 -4.77 7.10 4.61
C THR A 92 -3.85 6.78 3.42
N PRO A 93 -3.55 5.51 3.12
CA PRO A 93 -2.60 5.18 2.07
C PRO A 93 -3.13 5.56 0.68
N SER A 94 -2.31 6.28 -0.09
CA SER A 94 -2.45 6.39 -1.52
C SER A 94 -1.63 5.31 -2.25
N SER A 95 -1.46 5.41 -3.54
CA SER A 95 -0.85 4.38 -4.38
C SER A 95 -0.27 4.98 -5.66
N ILE A 96 0.69 4.29 -6.27
CA ILE A 96 1.09 4.56 -7.68
C ILE A 96 -0.08 4.45 -8.65
N GLY A 97 -1.16 3.78 -8.28
CA GLY A 97 -2.40 3.74 -9.03
C GLY A 97 -3.12 5.09 -9.16
N SER A 98 -2.73 6.12 -8.41
CA SER A 98 -3.20 7.51 -8.56
C SER A 98 -2.66 8.19 -9.82
N PHE A 99 -1.64 7.64 -10.43
CA PHE A 99 -1.07 8.10 -11.69
C PHE A 99 -1.77 7.48 -12.90
N GLY A 100 -1.55 8.06 -14.08
CA GLY A 100 -2.12 7.60 -15.34
C GLY A 100 -1.13 7.76 -16.50
N PRO A 101 -1.53 7.39 -17.71
CA PRO A 101 -0.65 7.41 -18.88
C PRO A 101 -0.07 8.79 -19.25
N GLU A 102 -0.67 9.87 -18.77
CA GLU A 102 -0.20 11.23 -18.98
C GLU A 102 0.88 11.66 -17.95
N THR A 103 1.08 10.86 -16.92
CA THR A 103 2.15 11.05 -15.92
C THR A 103 3.51 10.68 -16.54
N PRO A 104 4.60 11.42 -16.28
CA PRO A 104 5.93 10.99 -16.70
C PRO A 104 6.24 9.57 -16.26
N PRO A 105 6.78 8.68 -17.14
CA PRO A 105 6.94 7.28 -16.78
C PRO A 105 8.12 7.00 -15.82
N ASN A 106 9.10 7.91 -15.73
CA ASN A 106 10.29 7.71 -14.91
C ASN A 106 10.53 8.90 -14.00
N HIS A 107 11.01 8.62 -12.78
CA HIS A 107 11.31 9.64 -11.78
C HIS A 107 10.16 10.64 -11.62
N VAL A 108 8.94 10.07 -11.41
CA VAL A 108 7.72 10.89 -11.31
C VAL A 108 7.88 11.93 -10.20
N PRO A 109 7.83 13.23 -10.52
CA PRO A 109 7.96 14.24 -9.49
C PRO A 109 6.79 14.22 -8.50
N GLN A 110 7.02 14.75 -7.31
CA GLN A 110 6.02 14.81 -6.23
C GLN A 110 4.71 15.46 -6.72
N ASP A 111 4.82 16.61 -7.34
CA ASP A 111 3.70 17.33 -7.95
C ASP A 111 3.68 17.09 -9.46
N THR A 112 2.65 16.40 -9.92
CA THR A 112 2.52 16.02 -11.32
C THR A 112 1.06 15.77 -11.71
N ILE A 113 0.82 15.51 -13.00
CA ILE A 113 -0.50 15.18 -13.51
C ILE A 113 -0.93 13.81 -13.02
N GLN A 114 -2.07 13.77 -12.32
CA GLN A 114 -2.74 12.55 -11.88
C GLN A 114 -4.03 12.37 -12.70
N ARG A 115 -4.00 11.50 -13.70
CA ARG A 115 -5.16 11.16 -14.55
C ARG A 115 -5.31 9.64 -14.67
N PRO A 116 -5.60 8.95 -13.55
CA PRO A 116 -5.80 7.50 -13.58
C PRO A 116 -7.03 7.13 -14.43
N ARG A 117 -6.99 5.93 -15.01
CA ARG A 117 -8.08 5.39 -15.84
C ARG A 117 -8.87 4.28 -15.14
N THR A 118 -8.59 4.04 -13.88
CA THR A 118 -9.26 3.02 -13.06
C THR A 118 -10.04 3.68 -11.94
N ILE A 119 -11.16 3.06 -11.52
CA ILE A 119 -11.94 3.56 -10.36
C ILE A 119 -11.09 3.56 -9.08
N TYR A 120 -10.17 2.59 -8.95
CA TYR A 120 -9.21 2.56 -7.86
C TYR A 120 -8.33 3.81 -7.86
N GLY A 121 -7.72 4.14 -8.99
CA GLY A 121 -6.88 5.33 -9.11
C GLY A 121 -7.66 6.63 -8.89
N VAL A 122 -8.85 6.75 -9.48
CA VAL A 122 -9.75 7.90 -9.24
C VAL A 122 -10.05 8.05 -7.75
N SER A 123 -10.33 6.96 -7.04
CA SER A 123 -10.56 7.02 -5.60
C SER A 123 -9.31 7.47 -4.84
N LYS A 124 -8.10 7.04 -5.24
CA LYS A 124 -6.85 7.45 -4.59
C LYS A 124 -6.55 8.94 -4.77
N VAL A 125 -6.75 9.49 -5.98
CA VAL A 125 -6.64 10.94 -6.21
C VAL A 125 -7.66 11.71 -5.37
N THR A 126 -8.91 11.24 -5.33
CA THR A 126 -9.95 11.85 -4.49
C THR A 126 -9.56 11.81 -3.02
N THR A 127 -8.99 10.70 -2.55
CA THR A 127 -8.50 10.55 -1.17
C THR A 127 -7.43 11.60 -0.84
N GLU A 128 -6.44 11.79 -1.71
CA GLU A 128 -5.39 12.79 -1.52
C GLU A 128 -5.96 14.21 -1.43
N LEU A 129 -6.82 14.58 -2.37
CA LEU A 129 -7.43 15.92 -2.43
C LEU A 129 -8.38 16.17 -1.24
N LEU A 130 -9.15 15.18 -0.83
CA LEU A 130 -10.05 15.29 0.31
C LEU A 130 -9.30 15.45 1.63
N SER A 131 -8.21 14.69 1.81
CA SER A 131 -7.34 14.79 2.97
C SER A 131 -6.67 16.16 3.05
N ASP A 132 -6.17 16.69 1.94
CA ASP A 132 -5.63 18.05 1.83
C ASP A 132 -6.68 19.12 2.20
N TYR A 133 -7.92 18.95 1.74
CA TYR A 133 -9.00 19.87 2.06
C TYR A 133 -9.28 19.89 3.57
N TYR A 134 -9.34 18.73 4.24
CA TYR A 134 -9.57 18.65 5.68
C TYR A 134 -8.42 19.25 6.50
N TYR A 135 -7.17 19.02 6.06
CA TYR A 135 -6.03 19.66 6.68
C TYR A 135 -6.10 21.19 6.57
N ARG A 136 -6.29 21.70 5.36
CA ARG A 136 -6.27 23.16 5.10
C ARG A 136 -7.45 23.89 5.71
N LYS A 137 -8.62 23.30 5.71
CA LYS A 137 -9.85 23.94 6.16
C LYS A 137 -10.12 23.75 7.65
N TYR A 138 -9.86 22.57 8.16
CA TYR A 138 -10.27 22.21 9.51
C TYR A 138 -9.10 21.92 10.45
N GLY A 139 -7.87 21.88 9.95
CA GLY A 139 -6.67 21.61 10.73
C GLY A 139 -6.50 20.14 11.13
N VAL A 140 -7.26 19.21 10.52
CA VAL A 140 -7.09 17.77 10.78
C VAL A 140 -5.72 17.34 10.30
N ASP A 141 -4.90 16.75 11.15
CA ASP A 141 -3.58 16.24 10.76
C ASP A 141 -3.72 15.00 9.89
N THR A 142 -3.83 15.21 8.59
CA THR A 142 -3.91 14.14 7.58
C THR A 142 -2.56 13.91 6.94
N ARG A 143 -2.15 12.65 6.79
CA ARG A 143 -0.89 12.26 6.16
C ARG A 143 -1.07 11.02 5.31
N ALA A 144 -0.36 10.95 4.18
CA ALA A 144 -0.43 9.84 3.25
C ALA A 144 0.89 9.60 2.52
N VAL A 145 1.10 8.37 2.05
CA VAL A 145 2.15 8.01 1.09
C VAL A 145 1.53 7.35 -0.13
N ARG A 146 2.11 7.54 -1.31
CA ARG A 146 1.81 6.79 -2.51
C ARG A 146 2.64 5.53 -2.50
N PHE A 147 2.03 4.44 -2.00
CA PHE A 147 2.72 3.16 -1.98
C PHE A 147 2.97 2.64 -3.40
N PRO A 148 4.18 2.16 -3.68
CA PRO A 148 4.48 1.35 -4.86
C PRO A 148 3.86 -0.04 -4.75
N GLY A 149 4.22 -0.97 -5.64
CA GLY A 149 3.81 -2.36 -5.53
C GLY A 149 4.38 -3.00 -4.26
N LEU A 150 3.50 -3.48 -3.37
CA LEU A 150 3.92 -4.03 -2.08
C LEU A 150 4.18 -5.53 -2.18
N ILE A 151 5.32 -5.96 -1.64
CA ILE A 151 5.77 -7.36 -1.62
C ILE A 151 5.80 -7.85 -0.18
N SER A 152 5.15 -8.99 0.08
CA SER A 152 5.04 -9.57 1.42
C SER A 152 5.09 -11.10 1.39
N TYR A 153 5.68 -11.70 2.43
CA TYR A 153 5.63 -13.15 2.66
C TYR A 153 4.51 -13.55 3.63
N VAL A 154 3.90 -12.57 4.33
CA VAL A 154 2.96 -12.86 5.42
C VAL A 154 1.61 -13.34 4.88
N THR A 155 1.06 -12.63 3.93
CA THR A 155 -0.25 -12.94 3.34
C THR A 155 -0.08 -13.32 1.87
N LEU A 156 -0.88 -14.27 1.39
CA LEU A 156 -0.95 -14.58 -0.02
C LEU A 156 -1.45 -13.37 -0.81
N PRO A 157 -0.95 -13.16 -2.04
CA PRO A 157 -1.43 -12.12 -2.92
C PRO A 157 -2.95 -12.14 -3.12
N GLY A 158 -3.54 -10.94 -3.21
CA GLY A 158 -5.00 -10.75 -3.26
C GLY A 158 -5.60 -10.56 -4.66
N GLY A 159 -4.82 -10.74 -5.72
CA GLY A 159 -5.25 -10.54 -7.12
C GLY A 159 -4.91 -9.15 -7.68
N GLY A 160 -3.89 -8.48 -7.13
CA GLY A 160 -3.37 -7.21 -7.65
C GLY A 160 -2.47 -7.38 -8.87
N THR A 161 -2.24 -6.30 -9.60
CA THR A 161 -1.35 -6.27 -10.78
C THR A 161 0.10 -6.60 -10.42
N THR A 162 0.57 -6.15 -9.26
CA THR A 162 1.94 -6.34 -8.77
C THR A 162 2.19 -7.67 -8.04
N ASP A 163 1.16 -8.48 -7.87
CA ASP A 163 1.22 -9.72 -7.10
C ASP A 163 2.20 -10.74 -7.69
N TYR A 164 2.51 -10.64 -8.99
CA TYR A 164 3.52 -11.48 -9.62
C TYR A 164 4.86 -11.45 -8.87
N ALA A 165 5.20 -10.29 -8.29
CA ALA A 165 6.44 -10.09 -7.54
C ALA A 165 6.44 -10.79 -6.16
N CYS A 166 5.27 -11.21 -5.67
CA CYS A 166 5.15 -12.13 -4.53
C CYS A 166 5.10 -13.59 -5.00
N ASP A 167 4.24 -13.88 -6.00
CA ASP A 167 3.97 -15.24 -6.50
C ASP A 167 5.23 -15.93 -7.02
N ILE A 168 6.14 -15.18 -7.66
CA ILE A 168 7.42 -15.70 -8.15
C ILE A 168 8.27 -16.31 -7.03
N TYR A 169 8.28 -15.72 -5.83
CA TYR A 169 9.01 -16.26 -4.68
C TYR A 169 8.35 -17.52 -4.12
N TYR A 170 7.02 -17.59 -4.10
CA TYR A 170 6.31 -18.81 -3.73
C TYR A 170 6.64 -19.95 -4.67
N SER A 171 6.63 -19.72 -5.98
CA SER A 171 7.03 -20.72 -6.99
C SER A 171 8.48 -21.14 -6.81
N ALA A 172 9.39 -20.20 -6.60
CA ALA A 172 10.80 -20.48 -6.39
C ALA A 172 11.05 -21.35 -5.15
N VAL A 173 10.34 -21.11 -4.04
CA VAL A 173 10.48 -21.91 -2.81
C VAL A 173 9.86 -23.29 -3.00
N ARG A 174 8.78 -23.42 -3.74
CA ARG A 174 8.13 -24.71 -4.03
C ARG A 174 8.92 -25.54 -5.03
N GLY A 175 9.85 -24.96 -5.78
CA GLY A 175 10.56 -25.62 -6.88
C GLY A 175 9.68 -25.78 -8.11
N GLU A 176 8.71 -24.90 -8.30
CA GLU A 176 7.77 -24.87 -9.41
C GLU A 176 8.21 -23.81 -10.43
N LYS A 177 7.99 -24.08 -11.72
CA LYS A 177 8.18 -23.08 -12.78
C LYS A 177 7.15 -21.95 -12.60
N PHE A 178 7.60 -20.70 -12.69
CA PHE A 178 6.70 -19.55 -12.59
C PHE A 178 6.15 -19.13 -13.96
N VAL A 179 4.87 -18.84 -14.01
CA VAL A 179 4.20 -18.29 -15.21
C VAL A 179 3.89 -16.83 -14.94
N CYS A 180 4.71 -15.94 -15.52
CA CYS A 180 4.59 -14.50 -15.29
C CYS A 180 3.42 -13.90 -16.11
N PRO A 181 2.47 -13.19 -15.47
CA PRO A 181 1.35 -12.55 -16.16
C PRO A 181 1.69 -11.17 -16.74
N ILE A 182 2.88 -10.63 -16.44
CA ILE A 182 3.37 -9.31 -16.88
C ILE A 182 4.48 -9.50 -17.89
N ALA A 183 4.50 -8.69 -18.95
CA ALA A 183 5.51 -8.78 -20.01
C ALA A 183 6.90 -8.39 -19.52
N LYS A 184 7.91 -8.99 -20.15
CA LYS A 184 9.32 -8.59 -20.01
C LYS A 184 9.50 -7.11 -20.31
N GLY A 185 10.36 -6.43 -19.54
CA GLY A 185 10.69 -5.02 -19.72
C GLY A 185 9.65 -4.05 -19.15
N ASN A 186 8.60 -4.53 -18.50
CA ASN A 186 7.66 -3.70 -17.79
C ASN A 186 8.18 -3.42 -16.37
N TYR A 187 8.78 -2.25 -16.18
CA TYR A 187 9.31 -1.80 -14.90
C TYR A 187 8.19 -1.21 -14.04
N MET A 188 8.23 -1.47 -12.75
CA MET A 188 7.35 -0.85 -11.76
C MET A 188 8.11 -0.61 -10.47
N ASP A 189 7.80 0.51 -9.79
CA ASP A 189 8.28 0.70 -8.43
C ASP A 189 7.67 -0.32 -7.49
N MET A 190 8.51 -0.90 -6.64
CA MET A 190 8.18 -1.94 -5.69
C MET A 190 8.79 -1.63 -4.32
N MET A 191 8.13 -2.12 -3.28
CA MET A 191 8.58 -1.95 -1.90
C MET A 191 8.31 -3.21 -1.08
N TYR A 192 9.26 -3.58 -0.24
CA TYR A 192 9.05 -4.67 0.70
C TYR A 192 8.19 -4.22 1.88
N MET A 193 7.30 -5.09 2.36
CA MET A 193 6.32 -4.75 3.40
C MET A 193 6.94 -4.17 4.69
N PRO A 194 8.11 -4.61 5.19
CA PRO A 194 8.74 -3.96 6.34
C PRO A 194 9.03 -2.47 6.13
N ASP A 195 9.50 -2.07 4.94
CA ASP A 195 9.70 -0.66 4.62
C ASP A 195 8.36 0.09 4.52
N ALA A 196 7.33 -0.54 3.94
CA ALA A 196 6.00 0.07 3.83
C ALA A 196 5.37 0.35 5.21
N LEU A 197 5.46 -0.60 6.13
CA LEU A 197 4.97 -0.44 7.50
C LEU A 197 5.75 0.66 8.24
N ARG A 198 7.08 0.67 8.09
CA ARG A 198 7.93 1.69 8.67
C ARG A 198 7.61 3.08 8.12
N ALA A 199 7.40 3.20 6.79
CA ALA A 199 7.02 4.46 6.16
C ALA A 199 5.73 5.05 6.73
N ALA A 200 4.70 4.21 6.94
CA ALA A 200 3.44 4.65 7.51
C ALA A 200 3.61 5.17 8.94
N VAL A 201 4.40 4.49 9.76
CA VAL A 201 4.63 4.88 11.16
C VAL A 201 5.54 6.11 11.24
N GLU A 202 6.69 6.10 10.55
CA GLU A 202 7.65 7.21 10.57
C GLU A 202 7.04 8.52 10.07
N LEU A 203 6.19 8.47 9.03
CA LEU A 203 5.49 9.65 8.57
C LEU A 203 4.53 10.19 9.64
N MET A 204 3.80 9.34 10.36
CA MET A 204 2.89 9.79 11.41
C MET A 204 3.63 10.33 12.65
N GLU A 205 4.83 9.85 12.91
CA GLU A 205 5.72 10.34 13.99
C GLU A 205 6.56 11.57 13.58
N ALA A 206 6.58 11.91 12.30
CA ALA A 206 7.37 13.02 11.78
C ALA A 206 6.88 14.37 12.34
N ASP A 207 7.82 15.32 12.51
CA ASP A 207 7.49 16.69 12.90
C ASP A 207 6.53 17.34 11.89
N PRO A 208 5.28 17.66 12.29
CA PRO A 208 4.27 18.21 11.41
C PRO A 208 4.67 19.55 10.78
N THR A 209 5.60 20.28 11.39
CA THR A 209 6.05 21.60 10.90
C THR A 209 6.99 21.48 9.70
N ARG A 210 7.58 20.30 9.46
CA ARG A 210 8.44 20.02 8.31
C ARG A 210 7.65 19.56 7.08
N LEU A 211 6.41 19.11 7.27
CA LEU A 211 5.62 18.47 6.20
C LEU A 211 4.93 19.50 5.30
N VAL A 212 5.39 19.61 4.06
CA VAL A 212 4.79 20.43 3.00
C VAL A 212 3.81 19.59 2.16
N HIS A 213 4.26 18.38 1.75
CA HIS A 213 3.51 17.49 0.85
C HIS A 213 2.76 16.38 1.59
N ARG A 214 1.95 16.75 2.57
CA ARG A 214 1.31 15.82 3.53
C ARG A 214 0.49 14.68 2.87
N ASN A 215 -0.21 14.97 1.76
CA ASN A 215 -1.17 14.05 1.12
C ASN A 215 -1.05 14.05 -0.41
N ALA A 216 -0.22 13.18 -0.99
CA ALA A 216 0.58 12.14 -0.37
C ALA A 216 2.02 12.21 -0.85
N PHE A 217 2.94 11.77 -0.02
CA PHE A 217 4.35 11.67 -0.43
C PHE A 217 4.58 10.54 -1.42
N ASN A 218 5.33 10.78 -2.48
CA ASN A 218 5.98 9.72 -3.22
C ASN A 218 7.01 9.03 -2.33
N ILE A 219 6.99 7.71 -2.26
CA ILE A 219 8.03 6.91 -1.62
C ILE A 219 8.50 5.82 -2.59
N ALA A 220 9.80 5.62 -2.68
CA ALA A 220 10.42 4.63 -3.56
C ALA A 220 11.38 3.73 -2.77
N ALA A 221 11.58 2.51 -3.24
CA ALA A 221 12.58 1.60 -2.69
C ALA A 221 13.37 0.90 -3.81
N MET A 222 12.70 0.31 -4.78
CA MET A 222 13.33 -0.40 -5.88
C MET A 222 12.41 -0.41 -7.11
N SER A 223 12.98 -0.27 -8.30
CA SER A 223 12.25 -0.45 -9.55
C SER A 223 12.86 -1.62 -10.32
N PHE A 224 12.03 -2.57 -10.74
CA PHE A 224 12.48 -3.72 -11.52
C PHE A 224 11.37 -4.27 -12.42
N ASP A 225 11.76 -5.03 -13.43
CA ASP A 225 10.89 -5.82 -14.28
C ASP A 225 10.91 -7.31 -13.87
N PRO A 226 10.10 -8.19 -14.46
CA PRO A 226 10.11 -9.61 -14.13
C PRO A 226 11.49 -10.30 -14.31
N GLU A 227 12.32 -9.85 -15.25
CA GLU A 227 13.67 -10.41 -15.43
C GLU A 227 14.60 -10.02 -14.28
N GLY A 228 14.45 -8.82 -13.74
CA GLY A 228 15.27 -8.37 -12.62
C GLY A 228 15.03 -9.21 -11.36
N VAL A 229 13.78 -9.50 -11.01
CA VAL A 229 13.47 -10.37 -9.86
C VAL A 229 13.85 -11.82 -10.13
N LEU A 230 13.67 -12.33 -11.35
CA LEU A 230 14.15 -13.65 -11.75
C LEU A 230 15.67 -13.78 -11.57
N ALA A 231 16.43 -12.79 -12.04
CA ALA A 231 17.88 -12.78 -11.90
C ALA A 231 18.32 -12.75 -10.44
N ALA A 232 17.63 -11.98 -9.59
CA ALA A 232 17.90 -11.94 -8.15
C ALA A 232 17.65 -13.31 -7.48
N ILE A 233 16.54 -13.99 -7.82
CA ILE A 233 16.21 -15.33 -7.29
C ILE A 233 17.26 -16.35 -7.76
N ARG A 234 17.70 -16.30 -9.01
CA ARG A 234 18.68 -17.25 -9.59
C ARG A 234 20.06 -17.18 -8.93
N LYS A 235 20.40 -16.12 -8.22
CA LYS A 235 21.62 -16.08 -7.40
C LYS A 235 21.61 -17.16 -6.30
N TYR A 236 20.42 -17.56 -5.84
CA TYR A 236 20.23 -18.53 -4.75
C TYR A 236 19.57 -19.83 -5.22
N LYS A 237 18.87 -19.81 -6.34
CA LYS A 237 18.19 -20.95 -6.97
C LYS A 237 18.47 -20.94 -8.48
N PRO A 238 19.67 -21.36 -8.91
CA PRO A 238 20.10 -21.25 -10.31
C PRO A 238 19.18 -21.95 -11.33
N GLU A 239 18.54 -23.07 -10.91
CA GLU A 239 17.64 -23.86 -11.77
C GLU A 239 16.24 -23.25 -11.91
N PHE A 240 15.94 -22.16 -11.19
CA PHE A 240 14.57 -21.61 -11.21
C PHE A 240 14.19 -21.11 -12.60
N GLU A 241 13.04 -21.56 -13.08
CA GLU A 241 12.53 -21.26 -14.41
C GLU A 241 11.31 -20.34 -14.36
N MET A 242 11.24 -19.45 -15.35
CA MET A 242 10.07 -18.60 -15.60
C MET A 242 9.71 -18.63 -17.08
N GLU A 243 8.41 -18.60 -17.36
CA GLU A 243 7.87 -18.33 -18.69
C GLU A 243 6.80 -17.23 -18.64
N TYR A 244 6.45 -16.70 -19.79
CA TYR A 244 5.46 -15.62 -19.89
C TYR A 244 4.14 -16.10 -20.43
N LYS A 245 3.05 -15.74 -19.74
CA LYS A 245 1.68 -15.83 -20.23
C LYS A 245 0.98 -14.54 -19.83
N VAL A 246 1.19 -13.50 -20.62
CA VAL A 246 0.71 -12.16 -20.33
C VAL A 246 -0.81 -12.12 -20.22
N GLU A 247 -1.32 -11.60 -19.10
CA GLU A 247 -2.73 -11.36 -18.86
C GLU A 247 -3.11 -9.92 -19.28
N PRO A 248 -3.97 -9.74 -20.29
CA PRO A 248 -4.22 -8.40 -20.87
C PRO A 248 -4.66 -7.34 -19.85
N LEU A 249 -5.51 -7.69 -18.90
CA LEU A 249 -6.01 -6.75 -17.90
C LEU A 249 -4.90 -6.30 -16.93
N LYS A 250 -4.10 -7.24 -16.43
CA LYS A 250 -2.97 -6.94 -15.54
C LYS A 250 -1.90 -6.13 -16.27
N GLN A 251 -1.63 -6.49 -17.54
CA GLN A 251 -0.67 -5.76 -18.38
C GLN A 251 -1.12 -4.32 -18.63
N ALA A 252 -2.39 -4.12 -19.00
CA ALA A 252 -2.93 -2.78 -19.23
C ALA A 252 -2.84 -1.88 -17.98
N ASN A 253 -3.06 -2.45 -16.81
CA ASN A 253 -2.86 -1.73 -15.54
C ASN A 253 -1.38 -1.40 -15.32
N ALA A 254 -0.49 -2.38 -15.51
CA ALA A 254 0.95 -2.18 -15.37
C ALA A 254 1.50 -1.11 -16.33
N ASP A 255 1.06 -1.13 -17.58
CA ASP A 255 1.43 -0.13 -18.61
C ASP A 255 0.93 1.28 -18.29
N SER A 256 -0.09 1.41 -17.44
CA SER A 256 -0.66 2.70 -17.06
C SER A 256 0.03 3.34 -15.85
N TRP A 257 0.91 2.61 -15.16
CA TRP A 257 1.61 3.07 -13.98
C TRP A 257 3.05 3.47 -14.30
N PRO A 258 3.65 4.38 -13.53
CA PRO A 258 5.03 4.78 -13.75
C PRO A 258 6.02 3.68 -13.40
N ASN A 259 7.18 3.73 -14.06
CA ASN A 259 8.29 2.83 -13.79
C ASN A 259 9.00 3.16 -12.48
N SER A 260 9.09 4.45 -12.11
CA SER A 260 9.78 4.90 -10.91
C SER A 260 9.27 6.25 -10.40
N LEU A 261 9.33 6.43 -9.08
CA LEU A 261 8.96 7.66 -8.39
C LEU A 261 10.21 8.44 -7.95
N ASP A 262 10.08 9.76 -7.90
CA ASP A 262 11.03 10.62 -7.19
C ASP A 262 10.52 10.81 -5.75
N ASP A 263 11.27 10.34 -4.77
CA ASP A 263 10.97 10.41 -3.34
C ASP A 263 11.77 11.50 -2.59
N THR A 264 12.33 12.46 -3.34
CA THR A 264 13.15 13.54 -2.77
C THR A 264 12.41 14.32 -1.69
N CYS A 265 11.13 14.62 -1.87
CA CYS A 265 10.34 15.33 -0.86
C CYS A 265 10.21 14.53 0.44
N ALA A 266 9.95 13.22 0.35
CA ALA A 266 9.89 12.36 1.53
C ALA A 266 11.24 12.32 2.28
N ARG A 267 12.35 12.24 1.54
CA ARG A 267 13.70 12.27 2.13
C ARG A 267 14.02 13.59 2.83
N GLN A 268 13.56 14.71 2.30
CA GLN A 268 13.85 16.04 2.84
C GLN A 268 12.93 16.41 3.99
N GLU A 269 11.67 16.03 3.94
CA GLU A 269 10.66 16.49 4.87
C GLU A 269 10.53 15.61 6.12
N TRP A 270 10.75 14.31 6.01
CA TRP A 270 10.65 13.38 7.13
C TRP A 270 11.71 12.28 7.15
N ASP A 271 12.85 12.52 6.47
CA ASP A 271 14.06 11.70 6.52
C ASP A 271 13.86 10.25 6.00
N TRP A 272 12.87 10.04 5.10
CA TRP A 272 12.57 8.74 4.51
C TRP A 272 13.80 8.09 3.89
N LYS A 273 14.02 6.81 4.20
CA LYS A 273 15.06 6.01 3.58
C LYS A 273 14.66 4.53 3.57
N PRO A 274 14.51 3.89 2.40
CA PRO A 274 14.24 2.46 2.34
C PRO A 274 15.45 1.67 2.85
N GLU A 275 15.18 0.56 3.54
CA GLU A 275 16.22 -0.34 4.04
C GLU A 275 16.44 -1.54 3.12
N TYR A 276 15.46 -1.91 2.31
CA TYR A 276 15.50 -3.06 1.44
C TYR A 276 15.70 -2.65 -0.02
N ASN A 277 16.75 -3.20 -0.63
CA ASN A 277 16.89 -3.29 -2.08
C ASN A 277 16.44 -4.68 -2.55
N LEU A 278 16.44 -4.91 -3.86
CA LEU A 278 16.00 -6.18 -4.45
C LEU A 278 16.79 -7.40 -3.92
N ASP A 279 18.09 -7.29 -3.75
CA ASP A 279 18.92 -8.40 -3.27
C ASP A 279 18.63 -8.74 -1.80
N ARG A 280 18.57 -7.75 -0.92
CA ARG A 280 18.25 -7.95 0.50
C ARG A 280 16.84 -8.51 0.68
N MET A 281 15.86 -7.97 -0.05
CA MET A 281 14.49 -8.47 -0.05
C MET A 281 14.44 -9.92 -0.54
N THR A 282 15.16 -10.26 -1.63
CA THR A 282 15.17 -11.62 -2.17
C THR A 282 15.65 -12.64 -1.15
N VAL A 283 16.72 -12.33 -0.43
CA VAL A 283 17.23 -13.21 0.64
C VAL A 283 16.17 -13.42 1.71
N ASP A 284 15.59 -12.35 2.22
CA ASP A 284 14.60 -12.41 3.30
C ASP A 284 13.32 -13.15 2.85
N MET A 285 12.81 -12.84 1.66
CA MET A 285 11.64 -13.52 1.07
C MET A 285 11.86 -15.02 0.94
N LEU A 286 13.02 -15.46 0.40
CA LEU A 286 13.32 -16.88 0.26
C LEU A 286 13.43 -17.58 1.62
N GLN A 287 14.09 -16.96 2.59
CA GLN A 287 14.25 -17.53 3.94
C GLN A 287 12.90 -17.63 4.67
N LYS A 288 12.13 -16.54 4.70
CA LYS A 288 10.84 -16.48 5.40
C LYS A 288 9.80 -17.43 4.78
N LEU A 289 9.74 -17.48 3.45
CA LEU A 289 8.83 -18.41 2.77
C LEU A 289 9.26 -19.86 2.92
N SER A 290 10.57 -20.17 2.90
CA SER A 290 11.05 -21.53 3.18
C SER A 290 10.64 -21.98 4.59
N ALA A 291 10.84 -21.14 5.59
CA ALA A 291 10.41 -21.44 6.96
C ALA A 291 8.88 -21.63 7.06
N LYS A 292 8.11 -20.72 6.42
CA LYS A 292 6.63 -20.78 6.41
C LYS A 292 6.07 -22.02 5.73
N LEU A 293 6.73 -22.50 4.67
CA LEU A 293 6.29 -23.64 3.88
C LEU A 293 6.95 -24.96 4.30
N GLY A 294 7.81 -24.95 5.32
CA GLY A 294 8.51 -26.14 5.80
C GLY A 294 9.51 -26.73 4.78
N LYS A 295 10.19 -25.86 4.01
CA LYS A 295 11.09 -26.24 2.90
C LYS A 295 12.51 -25.73 3.09
#